data_f47ae329b69e14a6a1269b328a4d2b19
#
_entry.id   f47ae329b69e14a6a1269b328a4d2b19
#
_cell.length_a   1.000
_cell.length_b   1.000
_cell.length_c   1.000
_cell.angle_alpha   90.00
_cell.angle_beta   90.00
_cell.angle_gamma   90.00
#
_symmetry.space_group_name_H-M   'P 1'
#
loop_
_entity.id
_entity.type
_entity.pdbx_description
1 polymer ?
#
loop_
_entity_poly.entity_id
_entity_poly.type
_entity_poly.pdbx_seq_one_letter_code
_entity_poly.pdbx_strand_id
1 'polypeptide(L)'
;MQSTTTNPIRWTTADLAIFEGDRSKRYEIIDGELFVTRAPDWKHQAVCSNIVALLKFWSDQSGLGQAAINPGIIFSESDNVIPDVVWASHERLERLLDEAGHLTAAPELVIEVLSPGKTNERRDREAKLKLYSVRGVLEYWIVS
;
A
#
# COMPACT_ATOMS: atom_id res chain seq x y z
N MET A 1 29.93 30.50 10.20
CA MET A 1 28.85 29.80 10.90
C MET A 1 28.44 28.57 10.10
N GLN A 2 28.57 27.44 10.69
CA GLN A 2 28.16 26.21 10.02
C GLN A 2 26.70 25.94 10.30
N SER A 3 25.90 25.80 9.24
CA SER A 3 24.58 25.28 9.36
C SER A 3 24.67 23.76 9.56
N THR A 4 24.23 23.28 10.70
CA THR A 4 24.06 21.85 10.91
C THR A 4 22.83 21.38 10.16
N THR A 5 23.02 20.78 9.00
CA THR A 5 21.98 20.02 8.37
C THR A 5 21.97 18.64 8.99
N THR A 6 20.97 18.37 9.83
CA THR A 6 20.69 17.00 10.26
C THR A 6 20.04 16.28 9.08
N ASN A 7 20.71 15.24 8.58
CA ASN A 7 20.07 14.35 7.61
C ASN A 7 18.89 13.67 8.29
N PRO A 8 17.70 13.67 7.67
CA PRO A 8 16.57 12.96 8.25
C PRO A 8 16.88 11.46 8.37
N ILE A 9 16.33 10.83 9.39
CA ILE A 9 16.44 9.39 9.54
C ILE A 9 15.72 8.74 8.37
N ARG A 10 16.42 7.84 7.69
CA ARG A 10 15.87 7.08 6.56
C ARG A 10 15.58 5.66 7.01
N TRP A 11 14.41 5.18 6.65
CA TRP A 11 13.94 3.84 6.96
C TRP A 11 14.05 2.93 5.75
N THR A 12 14.35 1.66 5.99
CA THR A 12 14.43 0.64 4.93
C THR A 12 13.47 -0.52 5.22
N THR A 13 13.21 -1.32 4.21
CA THR A 13 12.39 -2.52 4.35
C THR A 13 12.88 -3.43 5.48
N ALA A 14 14.19 -3.60 5.63
CA ALA A 14 14.77 -4.41 6.70
C ALA A 14 14.44 -3.85 8.10
N ASP A 15 14.34 -2.54 8.25
CA ASP A 15 14.02 -1.90 9.53
C ASP A 15 12.62 -2.24 10.03
N LEU A 16 11.70 -2.63 9.15
CA LEU A 16 10.33 -2.97 9.52
C LEU A 16 10.26 -4.21 10.43
N ALA A 17 11.30 -5.02 10.48
CA ALA A 17 11.38 -6.16 11.39
C ALA A 17 11.25 -5.75 12.87
N ILE A 18 11.62 -4.51 13.21
CA ILE A 18 11.47 -3.95 14.55
C ILE A 18 10.01 -4.00 15.02
N PHE A 19 9.06 -3.88 14.08
CA PHE A 19 7.63 -3.76 14.38
C PHE A 19 6.85 -5.07 14.20
N GLU A 20 7.49 -6.19 13.91
CA GLU A 20 6.82 -7.46 13.57
C GLU A 20 5.81 -7.94 14.60
N GLY A 21 6.02 -7.65 15.87
CA GLY A 21 5.10 -8.06 16.93
C GLY A 21 3.89 -7.16 17.12
N ASP A 22 3.85 -6.00 16.46
CA ASP A 22 2.78 -5.02 16.65
C ASP A 22 1.75 -5.06 15.51
N ARG A 23 0.63 -5.76 15.77
CA ARG A 23 -0.47 -5.86 14.79
C ARG A 23 -1.51 -4.76 14.96
N SER A 24 -1.35 -3.88 15.92
CA SER A 24 -2.30 -2.78 16.16
C SER A 24 -2.11 -1.63 15.19
N LYS A 25 -1.02 -1.61 14.45
CA LYS A 25 -0.67 -0.53 13.53
C LYS A 25 -0.15 -1.08 12.22
N ARG A 26 -0.24 -0.24 11.19
CA ARG A 26 0.33 -0.50 9.87
C ARG A 26 1.56 0.38 9.70
N TYR A 27 2.65 -0.22 9.27
CA TYR A 27 3.94 0.45 9.06
C TYR A 27 4.29 0.42 7.60
N GLU A 28 4.40 1.60 6.99
CA GLU A 28 4.72 1.76 5.57
C GLU A 28 5.92 2.68 5.42
N ILE A 29 6.67 2.52 4.33
CA ILE A 29 7.81 3.37 4.01
C ILE A 29 7.63 3.93 2.61
N ILE A 30 7.73 5.26 2.48
CA ILE A 30 7.68 5.94 1.19
C ILE A 30 8.86 6.89 1.12
N ASP A 31 9.71 6.69 0.14
CA ASP A 31 10.94 7.46 -0.04
C ASP A 31 11.78 7.54 1.25
N GLY A 32 11.88 6.40 1.94
CA GLY A 32 12.64 6.28 3.19
C GLY A 32 11.96 6.91 4.42
N GLU A 33 10.77 7.45 4.28
CA GLU A 33 10.01 8.03 5.39
C GLU A 33 9.02 7.02 5.95
N LEU A 34 8.98 6.87 7.27
CA LEU A 34 8.08 5.94 7.94
C LEU A 34 6.71 6.57 8.17
N PHE A 35 5.67 5.87 7.74
CA PHE A 35 4.27 6.23 7.97
C PHE A 35 3.65 5.14 8.86
N VAL A 36 3.11 5.56 10.00
CA VAL A 36 2.47 4.66 10.95
C VAL A 36 0.99 5.02 11.05
N THR A 37 0.12 4.05 10.76
CA THR A 37 -1.32 4.26 10.86
C THR A 37 -1.93 3.22 11.79
N ARG A 38 -3.03 3.60 12.46
CA ARG A 38 -3.76 2.68 13.34
C ARG A 38 -4.49 1.63 12.52
N ALA A 39 -4.79 0.50 13.15
CA ALA A 39 -5.69 -0.48 12.58
C ALA A 39 -7.01 0.21 12.17
N PRO A 40 -7.54 -0.08 10.99
CA PRO A 40 -8.75 0.57 10.49
C PRO A 40 -9.99 0.13 11.26
N ASP A 41 -10.99 1.00 11.31
CA ASP A 41 -12.25 0.74 11.98
C ASP A 41 -13.16 -0.18 11.17
N TRP A 42 -14.30 -0.54 11.76
CA TRP A 42 -15.28 -1.43 11.13
C TRP A 42 -15.78 -0.88 9.80
N LYS A 43 -16.16 0.39 9.75
CA LYS A 43 -16.73 1.02 8.55
C LYS A 43 -15.74 1.00 7.40
N HIS A 44 -14.48 1.34 7.66
CA HIS A 44 -13.41 1.27 6.68
C HIS A 44 -13.28 -0.15 6.11
N GLN A 45 -13.23 -1.14 6.98
CA GLN A 45 -13.08 -2.53 6.57
C GLN A 45 -14.31 -3.05 5.82
N ALA A 46 -15.51 -2.61 6.19
CA ALA A 46 -16.73 -2.98 5.46
C ALA A 46 -16.70 -2.46 4.02
N VAL A 47 -16.23 -1.23 3.81
CA VAL A 47 -16.07 -0.66 2.47
C VAL A 47 -15.03 -1.45 1.66
N CYS A 48 -13.88 -1.76 2.27
CA CYS A 48 -12.85 -2.57 1.60
C CYS A 48 -13.41 -3.95 1.20
N SER A 49 -14.16 -4.59 2.10
CA SER A 49 -14.77 -5.89 1.82
C SER A 49 -15.74 -5.85 0.65
N ASN A 50 -16.56 -4.80 0.57
CA ASN A 50 -17.50 -4.62 -0.54
C ASN A 50 -16.77 -4.42 -1.87
N ILE A 51 -15.71 -3.63 -1.87
CA ILE A 51 -14.89 -3.41 -3.07
C ILE A 51 -14.26 -4.71 -3.53
N VAL A 52 -13.66 -5.46 -2.62
CA VAL A 52 -13.03 -6.75 -2.93
C VAL A 52 -14.06 -7.73 -3.48
N ALA A 53 -15.26 -7.77 -2.90
CA ALA A 53 -16.34 -8.66 -3.37
C ALA A 53 -16.74 -8.36 -4.82
N LEU A 54 -16.90 -7.07 -5.15
CA LEU A 54 -17.24 -6.64 -6.52
C LEU A 54 -16.11 -6.98 -7.50
N LEU A 55 -14.87 -6.70 -7.13
CA LEU A 55 -13.72 -7.02 -7.96
C LEU A 55 -13.55 -8.53 -8.15
N LYS A 56 -13.78 -9.30 -7.09
CA LYS A 56 -13.72 -10.76 -7.16
C LYS A 56 -14.76 -11.32 -8.12
N PHE A 57 -15.99 -10.82 -8.03
CA PHE A 57 -17.06 -11.24 -8.93
C PHE A 57 -16.67 -10.99 -10.39
N TRP A 58 -16.21 -9.79 -10.69
CA TRP A 58 -15.74 -9.43 -12.02
C TRP A 58 -14.55 -10.29 -12.48
N SER A 59 -13.60 -10.53 -11.56
CA SER A 59 -12.40 -11.31 -11.86
C SER A 59 -12.72 -12.76 -12.18
N ASP A 60 -13.66 -13.35 -11.44
CA ASP A 60 -14.08 -14.73 -11.68
C ASP A 60 -14.75 -14.88 -13.05
N GLN A 61 -15.49 -13.87 -13.48
CA GLN A 61 -16.15 -13.87 -14.80
C GLN A 61 -15.20 -13.61 -15.96
N SER A 62 -14.28 -12.66 -15.78
CA SER A 62 -13.36 -12.28 -16.85
C SER A 62 -12.15 -13.21 -16.97
N GLY A 63 -11.75 -13.85 -15.89
CA GLY A 63 -10.55 -14.69 -15.84
C GLY A 63 -9.25 -13.91 -15.96
N LEU A 64 -9.28 -12.57 -15.79
CA LEU A 64 -8.11 -11.72 -16.07
C LEU A 64 -7.16 -11.56 -14.90
N GLY A 65 -7.63 -11.70 -13.67
CA GLY A 65 -6.77 -11.46 -12.52
C GLY A 65 -7.45 -11.73 -11.19
N GLN A 66 -6.92 -11.10 -10.14
CA GLN A 66 -7.36 -11.35 -8.78
C GLN A 66 -7.25 -10.08 -7.93
N ALA A 67 -8.21 -9.88 -7.03
CA ALA A 67 -8.16 -8.82 -6.03
C ALA A 67 -7.69 -9.39 -4.69
N ALA A 68 -7.00 -8.56 -3.91
CA ALA A 68 -6.57 -8.88 -2.57
C ALA A 68 -6.73 -7.69 -1.64
N ILE A 69 -6.97 -7.98 -0.36
CA ILE A 69 -7.06 -6.98 0.70
C ILE A 69 -5.72 -6.91 1.43
N ASN A 70 -5.25 -5.68 1.68
CA ASN A 70 -4.02 -5.40 2.43
C ASN A 70 -2.78 -6.20 1.97
N PRO A 71 -2.50 -6.32 0.66
CA PRO A 71 -1.29 -6.99 0.23
C PRO A 71 -0.08 -6.08 0.47
N GLY A 72 1.07 -6.67 0.76
CA GLY A 72 2.32 -5.93 0.80
C GLY A 72 2.88 -5.70 -0.59
N ILE A 73 3.35 -4.49 -0.86
CA ILE A 73 4.08 -4.16 -2.09
C ILE A 73 5.44 -3.61 -1.70
N ILE A 74 6.49 -4.31 -2.08
CA ILE A 74 7.88 -3.91 -1.82
C ILE A 74 8.50 -3.46 -3.14
N PHE A 75 8.42 -2.15 -3.41
CA PHE A 75 9.00 -1.60 -4.64
C PHE A 75 10.53 -1.52 -4.55
N SER A 76 11.06 -1.23 -3.37
CA SER A 76 12.48 -1.06 -3.13
C SER A 76 12.76 -1.08 -1.63
N GLU A 77 14.02 -0.91 -1.25
CA GLU A 77 14.41 -0.75 0.16
C GLU A 77 13.74 0.46 0.82
N SER A 78 13.45 1.51 0.05
CA SER A 78 12.89 2.76 0.56
C SER A 78 11.39 2.93 0.29
N ASP A 79 10.75 1.96 -0.38
CA ASP A 79 9.32 2.03 -0.73
C ASP A 79 8.66 0.68 -0.45
N ASN A 80 7.95 0.59 0.65
CA ASN A 80 7.28 -0.62 1.10
C ASN A 80 5.92 -0.23 1.68
N VAL A 81 4.83 -0.59 1.00
CA VAL A 81 3.48 -0.14 1.34
C VAL A 81 2.50 -1.31 1.45
N ILE A 82 1.40 -1.05 2.14
CA ILE A 82 0.31 -2.01 2.34
C ILE A 82 -0.99 -1.31 1.97
N PRO A 83 -1.33 -1.21 0.68
CA PRO A 83 -2.58 -0.58 0.25
C PRO A 83 -3.80 -1.36 0.73
N ASP A 84 -4.95 -0.69 0.80
CA ASP A 84 -6.17 -1.32 1.28
C ASP A 84 -6.65 -2.43 0.37
N VAL A 85 -6.72 -2.17 -0.94
CA VAL A 85 -7.15 -3.15 -1.94
C VAL A 85 -6.29 -3.02 -3.18
N VAL A 86 -5.92 -4.16 -3.75
CA VAL A 86 -5.16 -4.23 -4.99
C VAL A 86 -5.84 -5.20 -5.93
N TRP A 87 -5.86 -4.87 -7.22
CA TRP A 87 -6.17 -5.83 -8.28
C TRP A 87 -4.95 -5.99 -9.17
N ALA A 88 -4.60 -7.23 -9.46
CA ALA A 88 -3.49 -7.53 -10.37
C ALA A 88 -3.90 -8.62 -11.34
N SER A 89 -3.42 -8.50 -12.58
CA SER A 89 -3.62 -9.54 -13.59
C SER A 89 -2.87 -10.81 -13.21
N HIS A 90 -3.33 -11.96 -13.72
CA HIS A 90 -2.63 -13.23 -13.50
C HIS A 90 -1.19 -13.16 -14.04
N GLU A 91 -0.97 -12.49 -15.15
CA GLU A 91 0.37 -12.31 -15.72
C GLU A 91 1.29 -11.58 -14.76
N ARG A 92 0.82 -10.49 -14.15
CA ARG A 92 1.62 -9.74 -13.17
C ARG A 92 1.82 -10.52 -11.87
N LEU A 93 0.80 -11.21 -11.39
CA LEU A 93 0.93 -12.03 -10.18
C LEU A 93 1.98 -13.11 -10.34
N GLU A 94 1.96 -13.79 -11.48
CA GLU A 94 2.94 -14.84 -11.78
C GLU A 94 4.37 -14.30 -11.81
N ARG A 95 4.56 -13.10 -12.36
CA ARG A 95 5.88 -12.51 -12.55
C ARG A 95 6.37 -11.72 -11.32
N LEU A 96 5.48 -11.11 -10.55
CA LEU A 96 5.85 -10.11 -9.54
C LEU A 96 5.77 -10.59 -8.09
N LEU A 97 5.08 -11.69 -7.80
CA LEU A 97 5.04 -12.19 -6.43
C LEU A 97 6.39 -12.81 -6.04
N ASP A 98 6.89 -12.43 -4.86
CA ASP A 98 8.07 -13.05 -4.29
C ASP A 98 7.69 -14.32 -3.50
N GLU A 99 8.68 -15.02 -2.94
CA GLU A 99 8.45 -16.24 -2.17
C GLU A 99 7.58 -16.03 -0.93
N ALA A 100 7.63 -14.84 -0.34
CA ALA A 100 6.84 -14.51 0.84
C ALA A 100 5.43 -14.02 0.50
N GLY A 101 5.10 -13.88 -0.80
CA GLY A 101 3.78 -13.46 -1.23
C GLY A 101 3.58 -11.96 -1.34
N HIS A 102 4.67 -11.18 -1.40
CA HIS A 102 4.59 -9.74 -1.62
C HIS A 102 4.73 -9.41 -3.10
N LEU A 103 4.02 -8.39 -3.56
CA LEU A 103 4.29 -7.84 -4.88
C LEU A 103 5.63 -7.09 -4.85
N THR A 104 6.40 -7.21 -5.91
CA THR A 104 7.72 -6.57 -6.03
C THR A 104 7.73 -5.40 -7.01
N ALA A 105 6.59 -5.12 -7.65
CA ALA A 105 6.41 -4.00 -8.56
C ALA A 105 4.92 -3.66 -8.65
N ALA A 106 4.58 -2.67 -9.49
CA ALA A 106 3.24 -2.12 -9.57
C ALA A 106 2.20 -3.12 -10.09
N PRO A 107 1.06 -3.27 -9.40
CA PRO A 107 -0.14 -3.87 -9.96
C PRO A 107 -0.83 -2.89 -10.90
N GLU A 108 -1.87 -3.34 -11.58
CA GLU A 108 -2.68 -2.46 -12.43
C GLU A 108 -3.50 -1.46 -11.63
N LEU A 109 -4.11 -1.90 -10.52
CA LEU A 109 -5.03 -1.07 -9.74
C LEU A 109 -4.69 -1.11 -8.25
N VAL A 110 -4.59 0.07 -7.64
CA VAL A 110 -4.46 0.26 -6.20
C VAL A 110 -5.63 1.11 -5.71
N ILE A 111 -6.26 0.69 -4.63
CA ILE A 111 -7.39 1.41 -4.02
C ILE A 111 -7.06 1.69 -2.56
N GLU A 112 -7.19 2.95 -2.18
CA GLU A 112 -7.07 3.39 -0.79
C GLU A 112 -8.42 3.92 -0.31
N VAL A 113 -8.88 3.43 0.82
CA VAL A 113 -10.13 3.87 1.46
C VAL A 113 -9.77 4.83 2.58
N LEU A 114 -10.34 6.02 2.54
CA LEU A 114 -10.03 7.05 3.52
C LEU A 114 -10.75 6.78 4.84
N SER A 115 -10.05 7.05 5.94
CA SER A 115 -10.64 7.05 7.29
C SER A 115 -10.87 8.49 7.72
N PRO A 116 -12.11 8.89 8.07
CA PRO A 116 -12.39 10.28 8.46
C PRO A 116 -11.63 10.70 9.72
N GLY A 117 -11.23 11.97 9.78
CA GLY A 117 -10.73 12.60 11.00
C GLY A 117 -9.24 12.44 11.30
N LYS A 118 -8.43 11.98 10.36
CA LYS A 118 -6.98 11.86 10.58
C LYS A 118 -6.24 13.10 10.10
N THR A 119 -5.45 13.69 10.98
CA THR A 119 -4.70 14.94 10.73
C THR A 119 -3.61 14.79 9.66
N ASN A 120 -3.08 13.59 9.44
CA ASN A 120 -1.99 13.33 8.49
C ASN A 120 -2.47 12.71 7.17
N GLU A 121 -3.77 12.63 6.97
CA GLU A 121 -4.36 11.96 5.82
C GLU A 121 -3.95 12.59 4.49
N ARG A 122 -3.91 13.92 4.42
CA ARG A 122 -3.53 14.64 3.22
C ARG A 122 -2.09 14.33 2.79
N ARG A 123 -1.16 14.36 3.75
CA ARG A 123 0.25 14.08 3.50
C ARG A 123 0.45 12.64 3.01
N ASP A 124 -0.23 11.70 3.67
CA ASP A 124 -0.19 10.28 3.29
C ASP A 124 -0.71 10.08 1.87
N ARG A 125 -1.85 10.72 1.52
CA ARG A 125 -2.40 10.65 0.16
C ARG A 125 -1.47 11.22 -0.89
N GLU A 126 -0.87 12.38 -0.62
CA GLU A 126 0.06 13.02 -1.56
C GLU A 126 1.29 12.15 -1.79
N ALA A 127 1.85 11.58 -0.73
CA ALA A 127 2.99 10.67 -0.81
C ALA A 127 2.67 9.42 -1.61
N LYS A 128 1.50 8.82 -1.37
CA LYS A 128 1.06 7.63 -2.09
C LYS A 128 0.74 7.90 -3.54
N LEU A 129 0.07 9.00 -3.83
CA LEU A 129 -0.22 9.39 -5.22
C LEU A 129 1.08 9.51 -6.02
N LYS A 130 2.06 10.17 -5.46
CA LYS A 130 3.36 10.34 -6.08
C LYS A 130 4.08 9.00 -6.27
N LEU A 131 4.09 8.19 -5.23
CA LEU A 131 4.70 6.86 -5.27
C LEU A 131 4.10 5.99 -6.38
N TYR A 132 2.78 5.85 -6.38
CA TYR A 132 2.10 4.99 -7.37
C TYR A 132 2.27 5.52 -8.79
N SER A 133 2.27 6.84 -8.97
CA SER A 133 2.51 7.45 -10.27
C SER A 133 3.92 7.13 -10.79
N VAL A 134 4.93 7.30 -9.95
CA VAL A 134 6.34 7.05 -10.31
C VAL A 134 6.58 5.56 -10.58
N ARG A 135 5.94 4.68 -9.80
CA ARG A 135 6.12 3.23 -9.94
C ARG A 135 5.31 2.60 -11.06
N GLY A 136 4.41 3.35 -11.70
CA GLY A 136 3.69 2.89 -12.88
C GLY A 136 2.40 2.10 -12.60
N VAL A 137 1.76 2.36 -11.47
CA VAL A 137 0.40 1.88 -11.22
C VAL A 137 -0.53 2.51 -12.26
N LEU A 138 -1.32 1.71 -12.96
CA LEU A 138 -2.16 2.21 -14.05
C LEU A 138 -3.34 3.02 -13.55
N GLU A 139 -4.00 2.58 -12.48
CA GLU A 139 -5.11 3.28 -11.87
C GLU A 139 -4.96 3.30 -10.36
N TYR A 140 -5.18 4.46 -9.78
CA TYR A 140 -5.17 4.65 -8.33
C TYR A 140 -6.48 5.32 -7.92
N TRP A 141 -7.29 4.59 -7.14
CA TRP A 141 -8.59 5.08 -6.66
C TRP A 141 -8.51 5.46 -5.19
N ILE A 142 -9.08 6.61 -4.88
CA ILE A 142 -9.26 7.07 -3.51
C ILE A 142 -10.76 7.09 -3.23
N VAL A 143 -11.18 6.32 -2.24
CA VAL A 143 -12.59 6.15 -1.87
C VAL A 143 -12.82 6.77 -0.50
N SER A 144 -13.80 7.66 -0.41
CA SER A 144 -14.14 8.35 0.84
C SER A 144 -15.54 8.00 1.34
#